data_c411d8b2b07fa7eddb8f848d05610cae
#
_entry.id   c411d8b2b07fa7eddb8f848d05610cae
#
_cell.length_a   1.000
_cell.length_b   1.000
_cell.length_c   1.000
_cell.angle_alpha   90.00
_cell.angle_beta   90.00
_cell.angle_gamma   90.00
#
_symmetry.space_group_name_H-M   'P 1'
#
loop_
_entity.id
_entity.type
_entity.pdbx_description
1 polymer ?
#
loop_
_entity_poly.entity_id
_entity_poly.type
_entity_poly.pdbx_seq_one_letter_code
_entity_poly.pdbx_strand_id
1 'polypeptide(L)'
;MNSPIPFDAAASAERAALQQRVVQALSNALPPDCILYTPEDTVPYECDGLTAYRERPLVVCLPETEAQVQAVLKACHALQVPVVARGAGTGLSGGAMPHRMGVTLSMARFNQIKTVDPVSRTAVVQCGVRNLA
;
A
#
# COMPACT_ATOMS: atom_id res chain seq x y z
N MET A 1 -29.20 -15.50 11.98
CA MET A 1 -28.73 -14.57 13.01
C MET A 1 -27.20 -14.53 12.95
N ASN A 2 -26.62 -13.41 12.55
CA ASN A 2 -25.18 -13.23 12.63
C ASN A 2 -24.81 -13.00 14.10
N SER A 3 -24.22 -14.00 14.74
CA SER A 3 -23.49 -13.77 15.99
C SER A 3 -22.35 -12.80 15.68
N PRO A 4 -22.17 -11.72 16.44
CA PRO A 4 -21.00 -10.89 16.27
C PRO A 4 -19.77 -11.76 16.49
N ILE A 5 -18.82 -11.68 15.55
CA ILE A 5 -17.52 -12.35 15.72
C ILE A 5 -16.95 -11.82 17.04
N PRO A 6 -16.61 -12.68 18.00
CA PRO A 6 -16.10 -12.21 19.27
C PRO A 6 -14.84 -11.38 19.03
N PHE A 7 -14.78 -10.21 19.63
CA PHE A 7 -13.59 -9.36 19.58
C PHE A 7 -12.44 -10.12 20.25
N ASP A 8 -11.47 -10.52 19.44
CA ASP A 8 -10.26 -11.18 19.94
C ASP A 8 -9.24 -10.11 20.33
N ALA A 9 -9.18 -9.82 21.64
CA ALA A 9 -8.24 -8.85 22.19
C ALA A 9 -6.77 -9.26 21.99
N ALA A 10 -6.46 -10.56 21.99
CA ALA A 10 -5.11 -11.06 21.77
C ALA A 10 -4.66 -10.85 20.32
N ALA A 11 -5.51 -11.18 19.35
CA ALA A 11 -5.24 -10.93 17.93
C ALA A 11 -5.13 -9.43 17.61
N SER A 12 -5.93 -8.59 18.25
CA SER A 12 -5.86 -7.13 18.11
C SER A 12 -4.57 -6.57 18.69
N ALA A 13 -4.10 -7.06 19.84
CA ALA A 13 -2.82 -6.67 20.44
C ALA A 13 -1.63 -7.12 19.60
N GLU A 14 -1.67 -8.33 19.04
CA GLU A 14 -0.65 -8.84 18.13
C GLU A 14 -0.54 -7.98 16.86
N ARG A 15 -1.68 -7.62 16.28
CA ARG A 15 -1.73 -6.74 15.12
C ARG A 15 -1.14 -5.36 15.43
N ALA A 16 -1.48 -4.77 16.55
CA ALA A 16 -0.96 -3.47 16.99
C ALA A 16 0.56 -3.51 17.21
N ALA A 17 1.07 -4.57 17.83
CA ALA A 17 2.51 -4.77 18.05
C ALA A 17 3.26 -4.92 16.72
N LEU A 18 2.72 -5.69 15.78
CA LEU A 18 3.30 -5.84 14.45
C LEU A 18 3.30 -4.51 13.68
N GLN A 19 2.21 -3.76 13.76
CA GLN A 19 2.12 -2.43 13.15
C GLN A 19 3.23 -1.50 13.64
N GLN A 20 3.46 -1.45 14.95
CA GLN A 20 4.54 -0.63 15.52
C GLN A 20 5.92 -1.05 15.01
N ARG A 21 6.19 -2.34 14.93
CA ARG A 21 7.45 -2.87 14.40
C ARG A 21 7.66 -2.51 12.93
N VAL A 22 6.61 -2.62 12.14
CA VAL A 22 6.63 -2.27 10.72
C VAL A 22 6.84 -0.77 10.54
N VAL A 23 6.09 0.07 11.24
CA VAL A 23 6.24 1.53 11.18
C VAL A 23 7.64 1.95 11.58
N GLN A 24 8.20 1.37 12.63
CA GLN A 24 9.56 1.66 13.08
C GLN A 24 10.61 1.28 12.03
N ALA A 25 10.48 0.10 11.43
CA ALA A 25 11.40 -0.34 10.37
C ALA A 25 11.32 0.55 9.13
N LEU A 26 10.11 0.93 8.72
CA LEU A 26 9.89 1.78 7.55
C LEU A 26 10.30 3.24 7.78
N SER A 27 10.25 3.73 9.01
CA SER A 27 10.67 5.09 9.37
C SER A 27 12.16 5.33 9.14
N ASN A 28 12.96 4.28 9.06
CA ASN A 28 14.38 4.38 8.70
C ASN A 28 14.61 4.55 7.18
N ALA A 29 13.62 4.25 6.37
CA ALA A 29 13.70 4.22 4.91
C ALA A 29 12.87 5.29 4.22
N LEU A 30 11.78 5.73 4.84
CA LEU A 30 10.79 6.64 4.29
C LEU A 30 10.57 7.85 5.19
N PRO A 31 10.29 9.03 4.59
CA PRO A 31 9.79 10.18 5.35
C PRO A 31 8.43 9.87 6.01
N PRO A 32 8.09 10.55 7.12
CA PRO A 32 6.83 10.30 7.82
C PRO A 32 5.57 10.49 6.99
N ASP A 33 5.56 11.40 6.03
CA ASP A 33 4.44 11.65 5.13
C ASP A 33 4.23 10.55 4.06
N CYS A 34 5.19 9.64 3.94
CA CYS A 34 5.13 8.47 3.06
C CYS A 34 4.62 7.21 3.76
N ILE A 35 4.30 7.28 5.05
CA ILE A 35 3.87 6.14 5.88
C ILE A 35 2.52 6.48 6.52
N LEU A 36 1.47 5.77 6.13
CA LEU A 36 0.12 5.93 6.64
C LEU A 36 -0.26 4.70 7.46
N TYR A 37 -0.71 4.90 8.70
CA TYR A 37 -1.08 3.78 9.57
C TYR A 37 -2.22 4.09 10.53
N THR A 38 -2.70 5.33 10.58
CA THR A 38 -3.91 5.64 11.37
C THR A 38 -5.15 5.07 10.71
N PRO A 39 -6.22 4.78 11.45
CA PRO A 39 -7.47 4.30 10.86
C PRO A 39 -8.00 5.23 9.76
N GLU A 40 -7.96 6.52 9.98
CA GLU A 40 -8.45 7.54 9.05
C GLU A 40 -7.66 7.53 7.73
N ASP A 41 -6.34 7.38 7.83
CA ASP A 41 -5.44 7.40 6.68
C ASP A 41 -5.50 6.12 5.84
N THR A 42 -5.83 4.99 6.46
CA THR A 42 -5.83 3.67 5.80
C THR A 42 -7.18 3.28 5.20
N VAL A 43 -8.28 3.88 5.64
CA VAL A 43 -9.63 3.60 5.11
C VAL A 43 -9.72 3.77 3.58
N PRO A 44 -9.14 4.78 2.94
CA PRO A 44 -9.18 4.91 1.48
C PRO A 44 -8.57 3.73 0.71
N TYR A 45 -7.77 2.91 1.39
CA TYR A 45 -7.03 1.78 0.82
C TYR A 45 -7.62 0.41 1.19
N GLU A 46 -8.79 0.36 1.80
CA GLU A 46 -9.36 -0.88 2.34
C GLU A 46 -9.95 -1.83 1.29
N CYS A 47 -10.12 -1.36 0.06
CA CYS A 47 -10.61 -2.17 -1.06
C CYS A 47 -10.01 -1.71 -2.39
N ASP A 48 -10.17 -2.54 -3.42
CA ASP A 48 -9.96 -2.15 -4.81
C ASP A 48 -11.31 -1.78 -5.47
N GLY A 49 -11.42 -1.86 -6.81
CA GLY A 49 -12.67 -1.64 -7.52
C GLY A 49 -13.75 -2.69 -7.22
N LEU A 50 -13.38 -3.84 -6.69
CA LEU A 50 -14.30 -4.86 -6.19
C LEU A 50 -14.70 -4.53 -4.74
N THR A 51 -15.67 -3.65 -4.58
CA THR A 51 -16.08 -3.08 -3.30
C THR A 51 -16.79 -4.05 -2.35
N ALA A 52 -17.07 -5.27 -2.80
CA ALA A 52 -17.74 -6.31 -2.00
C ALA A 52 -16.88 -6.82 -0.83
N TYR A 53 -15.57 -6.69 -0.93
CA TYR A 53 -14.63 -7.11 0.09
C TYR A 53 -13.83 -5.91 0.58
N ARG A 54 -13.63 -5.84 1.89
CA ARG A 54 -12.85 -4.78 2.53
C ARG A 54 -11.93 -5.38 3.58
N GLU A 55 -10.70 -4.94 3.56
CA GLU A 55 -9.69 -5.32 4.56
C GLU A 55 -8.76 -4.13 4.78
N ARG A 56 -8.49 -3.81 6.03
CA ARG A 56 -7.60 -2.69 6.33
C ARG A 56 -6.15 -3.17 6.40
N PRO A 57 -5.22 -2.55 5.66
CA PRO A 57 -3.80 -2.89 5.79
C PRO A 57 -3.24 -2.41 7.13
N LEU A 58 -2.12 -2.97 7.57
CA LEU A 58 -1.37 -2.45 8.72
C LEU A 58 -0.86 -1.05 8.43
N VAL A 59 -0.22 -0.90 7.29
CA VAL A 59 0.48 0.32 6.87
C VAL A 59 0.31 0.48 5.37
N VAL A 60 0.17 1.72 4.94
CA VAL A 60 0.27 2.11 3.53
C VAL A 60 1.55 2.90 3.34
N CYS A 61 2.37 2.49 2.37
CA CYS A 61 3.57 3.20 1.96
C CYS A 61 3.35 3.93 0.64
N LEU A 62 3.82 5.16 0.57
CA LEU A 62 3.75 6.04 -0.61
C LEU A 62 5.17 6.44 -1.04
N PRO A 63 6.00 5.51 -1.55
CA PRO A 63 7.35 5.83 -1.95
C PRO A 63 7.37 6.78 -3.15
N GLU A 64 8.44 7.54 -3.25
CA GLU A 64 8.67 8.51 -4.34
C GLU A 64 9.84 8.09 -5.25
N THR A 65 10.68 7.16 -4.80
CA THR A 65 11.86 6.70 -5.53
C THR A 65 11.96 5.18 -5.55
N GLU A 66 12.66 4.64 -6.53
CA GLU A 66 12.94 3.20 -6.62
C GLU A 66 13.73 2.70 -5.41
N ALA A 67 14.65 3.50 -4.88
CA ALA A 67 15.42 3.16 -3.68
C ALA A 67 14.51 2.99 -2.46
N GLN A 68 13.49 3.84 -2.33
CA GLN A 68 12.48 3.73 -1.27
C GLN A 68 11.63 2.46 -1.43
N VAL A 69 11.23 2.12 -2.67
CA VAL A 69 10.51 0.86 -2.95
C VAL A 69 11.35 -0.34 -2.52
N GLN A 70 12.62 -0.37 -2.90
CA GLN A 70 13.54 -1.45 -2.51
C GLN A 70 13.68 -1.55 -0.99
N ALA A 71 13.80 -0.42 -0.31
CA ALA A 71 13.91 -0.37 1.15
C ALA A 71 12.65 -0.91 1.85
N VAL A 72 11.46 -0.56 1.34
CA VAL A 72 10.18 -1.11 1.85
C VAL A 72 10.14 -2.63 1.66
N LEU A 73 10.46 -3.12 0.48
CA LEU A 73 10.43 -4.56 0.20
C LEU A 73 11.43 -5.33 1.07
N LYS A 74 12.63 -4.80 1.26
CA LYS A 74 13.64 -5.41 2.15
C LYS A 74 13.18 -5.46 3.60
N ALA A 75 12.62 -4.36 4.10
CA ALA A 75 12.11 -4.28 5.47
C ALA A 75 10.97 -5.27 5.70
N CYS A 76 10.00 -5.33 4.79
CA CYS A 76 8.88 -6.25 4.86
C CYS A 76 9.33 -7.71 4.74
N HIS A 77 10.30 -8.01 3.89
CA HIS A 77 10.87 -9.34 3.77
C HIS A 77 11.55 -9.78 5.08
N ALA A 78 12.36 -8.90 5.67
CA ALA A 78 13.03 -9.18 6.94
C ALA A 78 12.05 -9.45 8.09
N LEU A 79 10.91 -8.77 8.10
CA LEU A 79 9.85 -8.93 9.12
C LEU A 79 8.84 -10.03 8.75
N GLN A 80 8.98 -10.68 7.59
CA GLN A 80 8.02 -11.66 7.06
C GLN A 80 6.60 -11.10 6.97
N VAL A 81 6.48 -9.86 6.52
CA VAL A 81 5.22 -9.15 6.35
C VAL A 81 4.83 -9.13 4.87
N PRO A 82 3.61 -9.55 4.52
CA PRO A 82 3.16 -9.53 3.13
C PRO A 82 3.03 -8.10 2.60
N VAL A 83 3.32 -7.93 1.32
CA VAL A 83 3.20 -6.65 0.60
C VAL A 83 2.22 -6.82 -0.54
N VAL A 84 1.29 -5.88 -0.63
CA VAL A 84 0.35 -5.78 -1.75
C VAL A 84 0.62 -4.48 -2.51
N ALA A 85 0.96 -4.60 -3.78
CA ALA A 85 1.16 -3.44 -4.65
C ALA A 85 -0.19 -2.85 -5.07
N ARG A 86 -0.27 -1.53 -5.11
CA ARG A 86 -1.47 -0.80 -5.51
C ARG A 86 -1.11 0.32 -6.49
N GLY A 87 -1.78 0.34 -7.64
CA GLY A 87 -1.84 1.48 -8.55
C GLY A 87 -2.97 2.43 -8.15
N ALA A 88 -3.95 2.62 -9.04
CA ALA A 88 -5.14 3.44 -8.76
C ALA A 88 -6.20 2.72 -7.90
N GLY A 89 -6.07 1.41 -7.72
CA GLY A 89 -7.05 0.61 -6.96
C GLY A 89 -8.37 0.39 -7.69
N THR A 90 -8.36 0.47 -9.01
CA THR A 90 -9.57 0.35 -9.87
C THR A 90 -9.79 -1.06 -10.41
N GLY A 91 -8.88 -1.99 -10.18
CA GLY A 91 -9.02 -3.39 -10.59
C GLY A 91 -10.21 -4.08 -9.93
N LEU A 92 -10.81 -5.02 -10.63
CA LEU A 92 -12.02 -5.72 -10.19
C LEU A 92 -11.77 -7.17 -9.72
N SER A 93 -10.50 -7.59 -9.69
CA SER A 93 -10.13 -8.99 -9.44
C SER A 93 -9.46 -9.21 -8.07
N GLY A 94 -9.47 -8.22 -7.21
CA GLY A 94 -8.87 -8.31 -5.89
C GLY A 94 -7.34 -8.18 -5.85
N GLY A 95 -6.69 -7.81 -6.97
CA GLY A 95 -5.23 -7.70 -7.05
C GLY A 95 -4.62 -6.63 -6.15
N ALA A 96 -5.38 -5.60 -5.82
CA ALA A 96 -4.98 -4.53 -4.90
C ALA A 96 -5.67 -4.62 -3.53
N MET A 97 -6.32 -5.73 -3.23
CA MET A 97 -6.91 -5.97 -1.91
C MET A 97 -5.82 -6.03 -0.85
N PRO A 98 -5.91 -5.21 0.20
CA PRO A 98 -4.91 -5.23 1.27
C PRO A 98 -4.92 -6.56 2.02
N HIS A 99 -3.78 -6.87 2.61
CA HIS A 99 -3.68 -7.94 3.59
C HIS A 99 -3.76 -7.34 4.99
N ARG A 100 -4.60 -7.92 5.86
CA ARG A 100 -4.82 -7.43 7.23
C ARG A 100 -3.52 -7.27 8.04
N MET A 101 -2.57 -8.18 7.85
CA MET A 101 -1.27 -8.21 8.53
C MET A 101 -0.14 -7.73 7.61
N GLY A 102 -0.45 -6.95 6.60
CA GLY A 102 0.50 -6.57 5.56
C GLY A 102 0.58 -5.08 5.28
N VAL A 103 1.49 -4.76 4.38
CA VAL A 103 1.75 -3.41 3.89
C VAL A 103 1.17 -3.25 2.49
N THR A 104 0.41 -2.18 2.28
CA THR A 104 0.02 -1.76 0.93
C THR A 104 1.07 -0.80 0.40
N LEU A 105 1.66 -1.15 -0.74
CA LEU A 105 2.66 -0.34 -1.43
C LEU A 105 1.97 0.41 -2.57
N SER A 106 1.64 1.68 -2.32
CA SER A 106 0.97 2.54 -3.31
C SER A 106 1.98 3.26 -4.19
N MET A 107 1.80 3.16 -5.50
CA MET A 107 2.66 3.80 -6.49
C MET A 107 2.12 5.17 -6.94
N ALA A 108 1.17 5.74 -6.21
CA ALA A 108 0.51 6.99 -6.59
C ALA A 108 1.46 8.18 -6.76
N ARG A 109 2.59 8.19 -6.05
CA ARG A 109 3.61 9.25 -6.15
C ARG A 109 4.63 9.04 -7.28
N PHE A 110 4.58 7.90 -7.97
CA PHE A 110 5.35 7.65 -9.19
C PHE A 110 4.64 8.25 -10.40
N ASN A 111 4.58 9.56 -10.48
CA ASN A 111 3.73 10.30 -11.41
C ASN A 111 4.51 11.17 -12.42
N GLN A 112 5.78 10.87 -12.65
CA GLN A 112 6.60 11.63 -13.61
C GLN A 112 6.46 11.08 -15.02
N ILE A 113 6.28 11.99 -15.98
CA ILE A 113 6.41 11.73 -17.42
C ILE A 113 7.87 12.04 -17.77
N LYS A 114 8.64 11.01 -18.14
CA LYS A 114 10.08 11.13 -18.42
C LYS A 114 10.35 11.64 -19.83
N THR A 115 9.69 11.06 -20.82
CA THR A 115 9.84 11.39 -22.23
C THR A 115 8.54 11.20 -22.98
N VAL A 116 8.32 12.06 -23.98
CA VAL A 116 7.24 11.88 -24.97
C VAL A 116 7.88 11.98 -26.36
N ASP A 117 7.71 10.96 -27.18
CA ASP A 117 8.16 10.93 -28.57
C ASP A 117 6.93 10.86 -29.51
N PRO A 118 6.51 11.99 -30.09
CA PRO A 118 5.37 12.03 -30.98
C PRO A 118 5.60 11.27 -32.30
N VAL A 119 6.85 11.17 -32.74
CA VAL A 119 7.20 10.48 -34.00
C VAL A 119 7.01 8.99 -33.85
N SER A 120 7.56 8.41 -32.79
CA SER A 120 7.41 6.99 -32.46
C SER A 120 6.08 6.68 -31.77
N ARG A 121 5.31 7.69 -31.41
CA ARG A 121 4.04 7.57 -30.66
C ARG A 121 4.22 6.82 -29.35
N THR A 122 5.32 7.12 -28.65
CA THR A 122 5.65 6.49 -27.37
C THR A 122 5.84 7.52 -26.27
N ALA A 123 5.62 7.09 -25.03
CA ALA A 123 5.96 7.86 -23.84
C ALA A 123 6.59 6.93 -22.80
N VAL A 124 7.63 7.43 -22.13
CA VAL A 124 8.22 6.77 -20.96
C VAL A 124 7.71 7.49 -19.73
N VAL A 125 6.97 6.78 -18.92
CA VAL A 125 6.31 7.32 -17.73
C VAL A 125 6.55 6.42 -16.52
N GLN A 126 6.46 7.00 -15.33
CA GLN A 126 6.37 6.21 -14.10
C GLN A 126 4.99 5.56 -13.97
N CYS A 127 4.91 4.46 -13.23
CA CYS A 127 3.72 3.60 -13.19
C CYS A 127 2.49 4.21 -12.50
N GLY A 128 2.62 5.33 -11.81
CA GLY A 128 1.52 6.06 -11.19
C GLY A 128 0.94 7.19 -12.06
N VAL A 129 1.45 7.37 -13.28
CA VAL A 129 0.92 8.38 -14.20
C VAL A 129 -0.46 7.98 -14.69
N ARG A 130 -1.41 8.91 -14.61
CA ARG A 130 -2.77 8.70 -15.13
C ARG A 130 -2.79 8.86 -16.64
N ASN A 131 -3.50 7.95 -17.32
CA ASN A 131 -3.65 8.02 -18.79
C ASN A 131 -4.50 9.21 -19.24
N LEU A 132 -5.58 9.48 -18.49
CA LEU A 132 -6.44 10.64 -18.70
C LEU A 132 -6.50 11.47 -17.42
N ALA A 133 -6.07 12.70 -17.50
CA ALA A 133 -6.10 13.66 -16.40
C ALA A 133 -6.60 15.01 -16.89
#